data_44858b889513be4b61f068de545a4c84
#
_entry.id   44858b889513be4b61f068de545a4c84
#
_cell.length_a   1.000
_cell.length_b   1.000
_cell.length_c   1.000
_cell.angle_alpha   90.00
_cell.angle_beta   90.00
_cell.angle_gamma   90.00
#
_symmetry.space_group_name_H-M   'P 1'
#
loop_
_entity.id
_entity.type
_entity.pdbx_description
1 polymer ?
#
loop_
_entity_poly.entity_id
_entity_poly.type
_entity_poly.pdbx_seq_one_letter_code
_entity_poly.pdbx_strand_id
1 'polypeptide(L)'
;MTLNTIPAQNIRFKIGSIILLILAALMVLMHFGLMFILNDHVLFFSFGMFSIYAFLVLLIPFRKGEKWAWTSSWLLPIGLAIPATLDPGIAVYYTSFAVICAVGLLLTMRQFFSKR
;
A
#
# COMPACT_ATOMS: atom_id res chain seq x y z
N MET A 1 24.67 -8.24 21.29
CA MET A 1 24.30 -7.81 20.92
C MET A 1 23.47 -7.54 20.71
N THR A 2 23.36 -7.56 20.82
CA THR A 2 22.66 -7.39 20.55
C THR A 2 21.76 -6.50 20.13
N LEU A 3 21.41 -5.57 20.68
CA LEU A 3 20.79 -4.48 20.07
C LEU A 3 21.22 -4.33 18.67
N ASN A 4 22.45 -4.60 18.46
CA ASN A 4 23.05 -4.50 17.17
C ASN A 4 22.58 -5.56 16.21
N THR A 5 21.92 -6.57 16.72
CA THR A 5 21.40 -7.63 15.87
C THR A 5 20.15 -7.19 15.14
N ILE A 6 19.51 -6.12 15.59
CA ILE A 6 18.42 -5.53 14.83
C ILE A 6 19.01 -4.42 13.99
N PRO A 7 19.24 -4.66 12.72
CA PRO A 7 19.83 -3.62 11.89
C PRO A 7 18.93 -2.41 11.93
N ALA A 8 19.54 -1.24 12.03
CA ALA A 8 18.79 -0.03 11.86
C ALA A 8 18.07 -0.15 10.52
N GLN A 9 16.78 0.08 10.52
CA GLN A 9 16.04 0.09 9.28
C GLN A 9 16.68 1.17 8.40
N ASN A 10 17.06 0.80 7.19
CA ASN A 10 17.67 1.79 6.35
C ASN A 10 16.65 2.84 5.96
N ILE A 11 17.16 3.97 5.52
CA ILE A 11 16.31 5.12 5.21
C ILE A 11 15.31 4.79 4.10
N ARG A 12 15.70 3.93 3.17
CA ARG A 12 14.80 3.54 2.08
C ARG A 12 13.58 2.81 2.60
N PHE A 13 13.78 1.91 3.57
CA PHE A 13 12.67 1.19 4.16
C PHE A 13 11.73 2.14 4.90
N LYS A 14 12.30 3.07 5.65
CA LYS A 14 11.48 4.04 6.39
C LYS A 14 10.67 4.91 5.44
N ILE A 15 11.31 5.43 4.42
CA ILE A 15 10.63 6.29 3.44
C ILE A 15 9.55 5.49 2.71
N GLY A 16 9.89 4.30 2.22
CA GLY A 16 8.95 3.47 1.50
C GLY A 16 7.75 3.08 2.35
N SER A 17 8.00 2.71 3.61
CA SER A 17 6.91 2.33 4.52
C SER A 17 5.98 3.50 4.80
N ILE A 18 6.55 4.69 5.01
CA ILE A 18 5.74 5.88 5.26
C ILE A 18 4.91 6.22 4.03
N ILE A 19 5.50 6.15 2.84
CA ILE A 19 4.77 6.40 1.60
C ILE A 19 3.59 5.44 1.48
N LEU A 20 3.84 4.15 1.71
CA LEU A 20 2.78 3.14 1.61
C LEU A 20 1.68 3.35 2.64
N LEU A 21 2.05 3.68 3.87
CA LEU A 21 1.06 3.91 4.93
C LEU A 21 0.21 5.13 4.65
N ILE A 22 0.83 6.22 4.21
CA ILE A 22 0.09 7.42 3.86
C ILE A 22 -0.86 7.15 2.69
N LEU A 23 -0.36 6.45 1.68
CA LEU A 23 -1.17 6.12 0.52
C LEU A 23 -2.37 5.26 0.92
N ALA A 24 -2.16 4.25 1.75
CA ALA A 24 -3.24 3.38 2.20
C ALA A 24 -4.27 4.15 3.03
N ALA A 25 -3.81 5.05 3.90
CA ALA A 25 -4.72 5.89 4.68
C ALA A 25 -5.54 6.79 3.79
N LEU A 26 -4.92 7.40 2.78
CA LEU A 26 -5.64 8.23 1.81
C LEU A 26 -6.67 7.42 1.04
N MET A 27 -6.35 6.19 0.69
CA MET A 27 -7.28 5.32 -0.01
C MET A 27 -8.50 4.97 0.86
N VAL A 28 -8.28 4.74 2.16
CA VAL A 28 -9.38 4.50 3.08
C VAL A 28 -10.32 5.71 3.09
N LEU A 29 -9.75 6.90 3.28
CA LEU A 29 -10.54 8.11 3.33
C LEU A 29 -11.26 8.38 2.01
N MET A 30 -10.57 8.19 0.90
CA MET A 30 -11.13 8.43 -0.41
C MET A 30 -12.31 7.50 -0.70
N HIS A 31 -12.14 6.20 -0.47
CA HIS A 31 -13.19 5.25 -0.80
C HIS A 31 -14.42 5.42 0.09
N PHE A 32 -14.24 5.65 1.38
CA PHE A 32 -15.39 5.90 2.25
C PHE A 32 -16.02 7.25 1.97
N GLY A 33 -15.21 8.25 1.60
CA GLY A 33 -15.75 9.55 1.17
C GLY A 33 -16.61 9.42 -0.08
N LEU A 34 -16.11 8.69 -1.07
CA LEU A 34 -16.85 8.48 -2.31
C LEU A 34 -18.11 7.67 -2.09
N MET A 35 -18.14 6.80 -1.08
CA MET A 35 -19.34 6.05 -0.74
C MET A 35 -20.51 6.97 -0.43
N PHE A 36 -20.24 8.12 0.18
CA PHE A 36 -21.30 9.08 0.52
C PHE A 36 -21.65 10.03 -0.61
N ILE A 37 -20.75 10.17 -1.60
CA ILE A 37 -20.94 11.12 -2.70
C ILE A 37 -21.54 10.45 -3.92
N LEU A 38 -21.08 9.23 -4.22
CA LEU A 38 -21.54 8.50 -5.41
C LEU A 38 -22.56 7.45 -5.01
N ASN A 39 -23.33 6.99 -6.01
CA ASN A 39 -24.46 6.11 -5.73
C ASN A 39 -24.10 4.64 -5.54
N ASP A 40 -22.88 4.24 -5.83
CA ASP A 40 -22.50 2.85 -5.71
C ASP A 40 -21.89 2.58 -4.33
N HIS A 41 -22.76 2.52 -3.33
CA HIS A 41 -22.34 2.35 -1.94
C HIS A 41 -21.65 1.01 -1.69
N VAL A 42 -22.14 -0.05 -2.31
CA VAL A 42 -21.57 -1.39 -2.09
C VAL A 42 -20.14 -1.45 -2.63
N LEU A 43 -19.94 -0.91 -3.82
CA LEU A 43 -18.61 -0.93 -4.43
C LEU A 43 -17.60 -0.16 -3.59
N PHE A 44 -17.95 1.06 -3.20
CA PHE A 44 -17.01 1.89 -2.45
C PHE A 44 -16.83 1.44 -1.01
N PHE A 45 -17.85 0.82 -0.42
CA PHE A 45 -17.68 0.19 0.87
C PHE A 45 -16.67 -0.96 0.78
N SER A 46 -16.80 -1.79 -0.25
CA SER A 46 -15.88 -2.93 -0.44
C SER A 46 -14.46 -2.45 -0.66
N PHE A 47 -14.27 -1.42 -1.48
CA PHE A 47 -12.95 -0.84 -1.70
C PHE A 47 -12.38 -0.24 -0.42
N GLY A 48 -13.23 0.41 0.38
CA GLY A 48 -12.81 0.96 1.65
C GLY A 48 -12.35 -0.11 2.62
N MET A 49 -13.08 -1.21 2.70
CA MET A 49 -12.70 -2.33 3.56
C MET A 49 -11.39 -2.97 3.09
N PHE A 50 -11.23 -3.12 1.79
CA PHE A 50 -9.96 -3.62 1.25
C PHE A 50 -8.81 -2.68 1.62
N SER A 51 -9.05 -1.38 1.55
CA SER A 51 -8.02 -0.39 1.91
C SER A 51 -7.66 -0.46 3.38
N ILE A 52 -8.63 -0.68 4.26
CA ILE A 52 -8.35 -0.88 5.69
C ILE A 52 -7.51 -2.13 5.89
N TYR A 53 -7.85 -3.21 5.23
CA TYR A 53 -7.06 -4.44 5.32
C TYR A 53 -5.63 -4.19 4.87
N ALA A 54 -5.45 -3.51 3.74
CA ALA A 54 -4.12 -3.18 3.24
C ALA A 54 -3.35 -2.30 4.22
N PHE A 55 -4.02 -1.33 4.82
CA PHE A 55 -3.39 -0.46 5.81
C PHE A 55 -2.88 -1.27 7.00
N LEU A 56 -3.69 -2.21 7.49
CA LEU A 56 -3.29 -3.04 8.63
C LEU A 56 -2.12 -3.96 8.28
N VAL A 57 -2.12 -4.51 7.07
CA VAL A 57 -1.00 -5.34 6.62
C VAL A 57 0.29 -4.51 6.57
N LEU A 58 0.20 -3.29 6.06
CA LEU A 58 1.36 -2.41 5.98
C LEU A 58 1.81 -1.92 7.37
N LEU A 59 0.87 -1.74 8.27
CA LEU A 59 1.17 -1.22 9.60
C LEU A 59 1.82 -2.27 10.50
N ILE A 60 1.39 -3.50 10.42
CA ILE A 60 1.79 -4.54 11.39
C ILE A 60 2.80 -5.51 10.78
N PRO A 61 2.41 -6.50 9.95
CA PRO A 61 3.38 -7.49 9.49
C PRO A 61 4.43 -6.91 8.55
N PHE A 62 4.07 -5.94 7.74
CA PHE A 62 5.03 -5.33 6.81
C PHE A 62 6.16 -4.67 7.58
N ARG A 63 5.83 -3.93 8.63
CA ARG A 63 6.85 -3.24 9.42
C ARG A 63 7.71 -4.21 10.24
N LYS A 64 7.20 -5.40 10.48
CA LYS A 64 7.96 -6.45 11.16
C LYS A 64 8.88 -7.22 10.21
N GLY A 65 8.84 -6.93 8.92
CA GLY A 65 9.68 -7.60 7.94
C GLY A 65 9.16 -8.94 7.47
N GLU A 66 7.88 -9.18 7.63
CA GLU A 66 7.26 -10.42 7.17
C GLU A 66 7.21 -10.45 5.64
N LYS A 67 7.90 -11.42 5.05
CA LYS A 67 8.01 -11.47 3.59
C LYS A 67 6.66 -11.60 2.90
N TRP A 68 5.75 -12.35 3.49
CA TRP A 68 4.43 -12.52 2.90
C TRP A 68 3.68 -11.18 2.80
N ALA A 69 3.91 -10.29 3.78
CA ALA A 69 3.27 -8.99 3.76
C ALA A 69 3.78 -8.15 2.61
N TRP A 70 5.08 -8.20 2.33
CA TRP A 70 5.62 -7.48 1.19
C TRP A 70 5.07 -8.05 -0.13
N THR A 71 5.07 -9.37 -0.25
CA THR A 71 4.59 -10.04 -1.46
C THR A 71 3.11 -9.74 -1.70
N SER A 72 2.29 -9.88 -0.65
CA SER A 72 0.86 -9.63 -0.80
C SER A 72 0.54 -8.16 -1.04
N SER A 73 1.39 -7.26 -0.59
CA SER A 73 1.16 -5.83 -0.80
C SER A 73 1.25 -5.43 -2.27
N TRP A 74 1.81 -6.27 -3.13
CA TRP A 74 1.79 -6.01 -4.57
C TRP A 74 0.37 -6.07 -5.15
N LEU A 75 -0.58 -6.62 -4.40
CA LEU A 75 -1.97 -6.54 -4.81
C LEU A 75 -2.48 -5.09 -4.84
N LEU A 76 -1.85 -4.19 -4.09
CA LEU A 76 -2.24 -2.78 -4.10
C LEU A 76 -2.02 -2.13 -5.47
N PRO A 77 -0.79 -2.11 -6.01
CA PRO A 77 -0.61 -1.51 -7.32
C PRO A 77 -1.35 -2.26 -8.43
N ILE A 78 -1.46 -3.57 -8.32
CA ILE A 78 -2.22 -4.35 -9.29
C ILE A 78 -3.70 -3.98 -9.22
N GLY A 79 -4.25 -3.93 -8.01
CA GLY A 79 -5.65 -3.58 -7.80
C GLY A 79 -5.97 -2.14 -8.20
N LEU A 80 -4.99 -1.25 -8.18
CA LEU A 80 -5.17 0.12 -8.65
C LEU A 80 -5.02 0.22 -10.17
N ALA A 81 -4.11 -0.57 -10.74
CA ALA A 81 -3.85 -0.50 -12.17
C ALA A 81 -5.00 -1.04 -13.01
N ILE A 82 -5.66 -2.11 -12.55
CA ILE A 82 -6.73 -2.72 -13.33
C ILE A 82 -7.91 -1.76 -13.55
N PRO A 83 -8.48 -1.12 -12.50
CA PRO A 83 -9.53 -0.14 -12.73
C PRO A 83 -9.08 1.02 -13.60
N ALA A 84 -7.82 1.41 -13.53
CA ALA A 84 -7.29 2.49 -14.35
C ALA A 84 -7.37 2.16 -15.84
N THR A 85 -7.23 0.88 -16.20
CA THR A 85 -7.34 0.47 -17.60
C THR A 85 -8.78 0.36 -18.07
N LEU A 86 -9.71 0.17 -17.13
CA LEU A 86 -11.12 -0.06 -17.47
C LEU A 86 -11.92 1.23 -17.54
N ASP A 87 -11.52 2.25 -16.82
CA ASP A 87 -12.27 3.50 -16.74
C ASP A 87 -11.33 4.69 -16.92
N PRO A 88 -11.36 5.33 -18.11
CA PRO A 88 -10.51 6.50 -18.36
C PRO A 88 -10.75 7.67 -17.41
N GLY A 89 -11.94 7.76 -16.83
CA GLY A 89 -12.27 8.87 -15.93
C GLY A 89 -11.48 8.86 -14.64
N ILE A 90 -11.03 7.67 -14.19
CA ILE A 90 -10.26 7.55 -12.97
C ILE A 90 -8.81 7.16 -13.24
N ALA A 91 -8.45 6.99 -14.52
CA ALA A 91 -7.15 6.44 -14.88
C ALA A 91 -5.98 7.26 -14.32
N VAL A 92 -6.07 8.60 -14.36
CA VAL A 92 -4.99 9.46 -13.88
C VAL A 92 -4.73 9.23 -12.40
N TYR A 93 -5.79 9.22 -11.60
CA TYR A 93 -5.66 9.08 -10.16
C TYR A 93 -5.16 7.70 -9.78
N TYR A 94 -5.76 6.67 -10.34
CA TYR A 94 -5.43 5.29 -9.98
C TYR A 94 -4.05 4.88 -10.50
N THR A 95 -3.67 5.35 -11.69
CA THR A 95 -2.34 5.09 -12.21
C THR A 95 -1.28 5.76 -11.34
N SER A 96 -1.53 7.01 -10.92
CA SER A 96 -0.60 7.72 -10.05
C SER A 96 -0.42 6.98 -8.73
N PHE A 97 -1.51 6.55 -8.11
CA PHE A 97 -1.44 5.80 -6.87
C PHE A 97 -0.72 4.46 -7.07
N ALA A 98 -0.96 3.78 -8.18
CA ALA A 98 -0.29 2.52 -8.46
C ALA A 98 1.22 2.70 -8.59
N VAL A 99 1.65 3.74 -9.29
CA VAL A 99 3.07 4.02 -9.47
C VAL A 99 3.72 4.35 -8.13
N ILE A 100 3.10 5.22 -7.34
CA ILE A 100 3.63 5.59 -6.03
C ILE A 100 3.74 4.34 -5.14
N CYS A 101 2.73 3.50 -5.17
CA CYS A 101 2.71 2.27 -4.38
C CYS A 101 3.84 1.34 -4.81
N ALA A 102 4.02 1.16 -6.11
CA ALA A 102 5.09 0.31 -6.63
C ALA A 102 6.46 0.84 -6.23
N VAL A 103 6.66 2.16 -6.30
CA VAL A 103 7.92 2.78 -5.87
C VAL A 103 8.15 2.52 -4.39
N GLY A 104 7.14 2.67 -3.56
CA GLY A 104 7.25 2.39 -2.13
C GLY A 104 7.65 0.94 -1.86
N LEU A 105 7.05 0.01 -2.59
CA LEU A 105 7.39 -1.41 -2.44
C LEU A 105 8.82 -1.69 -2.88
N LEU A 106 9.26 -1.11 -3.99
CA LEU A 106 10.62 -1.31 -4.47
C LEU A 106 11.65 -0.71 -3.51
N LEU A 107 11.34 0.44 -2.91
CA LEU A 107 12.23 1.04 -1.92
C LEU A 107 12.42 0.15 -0.70
N THR A 108 11.41 -0.64 -0.36
CA THR A 108 11.46 -1.50 0.82
C THR A 108 11.98 -2.90 0.55
N MET A 109 12.17 -3.27 -0.72
CA MET A 109 12.49 -4.64 -1.10
C MET A 109 13.71 -5.19 -0.38
N ARG A 110 14.77 -4.40 -0.26
CA ARG A 110 16.02 -4.88 0.33
C ARG A 110 15.85 -5.29 1.79
N GLN A 111 14.95 -4.63 2.50
CA GLN A 111 14.71 -4.95 3.90
C GLN A 111 14.18 -6.37 4.08
N PHE A 112 13.43 -6.85 3.11
CA PHE A 112 12.81 -8.18 3.19
C PHE A 112 13.69 -9.29 2.64
N PHE A 113 14.54 -8.98 1.68
CA PHE A 113 15.26 -10.00 0.94
C PHE A 113 16.78 -9.88 1.03
N SER A 114 17.30 -8.92 1.76
CA SER A 114 18.73 -8.86 2.00
C SER A 114 19.17 -10.05 2.82
N LYS A 115 20.30 -10.59 2.44
CA LYS A 115 20.93 -11.60 3.29
C LYS A 115 21.58 -10.94 4.49
N ARG A 116 21.68 -11.71 5.54
CA ARG A 116 22.31 -11.25 6.77
C ARG A 116 23.59 -11.95 7.05
#